data_9a1e7dc09b1e0a4865788bf8bb4d2014
#
_entry.id   9a1e7dc09b1e0a4865788bf8bb4d2014
#
_cell.length_a   1.000
_cell.length_b   1.000
_cell.length_c   1.000
_cell.angle_alpha   90.00
_cell.angle_beta   90.00
_cell.angle_gamma   90.00
#
_symmetry.space_group_name_H-M   'P 1'
#
loop_
_entity.id
_entity.type
_entity.pdbx_description
1 polymer ?
#
loop_
_entity_poly.entity_id
_entity_poly.type
_entity_poly.pdbx_seq_one_letter_code
_entity_poly.pdbx_strand_id
1 'polypeptide(L)'
;FPYTTLFRSDPATGEFVPGGVTEQTTQVFENIKNVLAEAGLTTANIVKTTVFLADMSLFAEMNAVYAKYFEGDFPARSAVAVKALPKGALVEIESIAVR
;
A
#
# COMPACT_ATOMS: atom_id res chain seq x y z
N PHE A 1 -17.86 -5.33 -4.76
CA PHE A 1 -16.93 -4.86 -5.78
C PHE A 1 -15.52 -4.83 -5.24
N PRO A 2 -14.53 -5.22 -6.04
CA PRO A 2 -13.14 -5.05 -5.67
C PRO A 2 -12.71 -3.59 -5.83
N TYR A 3 -11.83 -3.14 -4.94
CA TYR A 3 -11.23 -1.81 -5.01
C TYR A 3 -9.72 -1.95 -5.07
N THR A 4 -9.10 -1.14 -5.91
CA THR A 4 -7.65 -1.14 -6.11
C THR A 4 -7.10 0.25 -5.93
N THR A 5 -5.98 0.38 -5.22
CA THR A 5 -5.27 1.64 -5.12
C THR A 5 -3.76 1.39 -5.10
N LEU A 6 -3.01 2.28 -5.73
CA LEU A 6 -1.57 2.14 -5.98
C LEU A 6 -0.73 3.27 -5.41
N PHE A 7 -1.33 4.38 -4.99
CA PHE A 7 -0.62 5.65 -4.89
C PHE A 7 -0.06 5.94 -3.51
N ARG A 8 1.12 6.57 -3.50
CA ARG A 8 1.78 7.11 -2.32
C ARG A 8 1.63 8.64 -2.20
N SER A 9 0.83 9.26 -3.05
CA SER A 9 0.63 10.70 -3.01
C SER A 9 -0.35 11.09 -1.91
N ASP A 10 -0.13 12.28 -1.34
CA ASP A 10 -1.07 12.87 -0.38
C ASP A 10 -2.29 13.37 -1.17
N PRO A 11 -3.50 12.84 -0.93
CA PRO A 11 -4.67 13.26 -1.68
C PRO A 11 -5.08 14.72 -1.41
N ALA A 12 -4.67 15.30 -0.28
CA ALA A 12 -4.98 16.69 0.03
C ALA A 12 -4.18 17.67 -0.80
N THR A 13 -2.94 17.33 -1.17
CA THR A 13 -2.04 18.22 -1.93
C THR A 13 -1.75 17.70 -3.32
N GLY A 14 -1.98 16.43 -3.59
CA GLY A 14 -1.60 15.77 -4.83
C GLY A 14 -0.10 15.53 -4.97
N GLU A 15 0.68 15.90 -3.97
CA GLU A 15 2.13 15.75 -4.00
C GLU A 15 2.57 14.42 -3.39
N PHE A 16 3.72 13.92 -3.83
CA PHE A 16 4.31 12.73 -3.25
C PHE A 16 4.88 13.04 -1.86
N VAL A 17 4.65 12.09 -0.94
CA VAL A 17 5.15 12.20 0.42
C VAL A 17 6.68 12.09 0.39
N PRO A 18 7.40 13.04 1.03
CA PRO A 18 8.84 12.91 1.17
C PRO A 18 9.20 11.80 2.16
N GLY A 19 10.44 11.34 2.08
CA GLY A 19 10.95 10.34 2.99
C GLY A 19 11.20 9.00 2.33
N GLY A 20 11.52 8.01 3.14
CA GLY A 20 11.88 6.68 2.69
C GLY A 20 10.69 5.76 2.54
N VAL A 21 10.99 4.45 2.47
CA VAL A 21 9.95 3.43 2.25
C VAL A 21 8.95 3.37 3.40
N THR A 22 9.35 3.66 4.63
CA THR A 22 8.45 3.68 5.78
C THR A 22 7.35 4.73 5.58
N GLU A 23 7.74 5.95 5.24
CA GLU A 23 6.81 7.05 5.03
C GLU A 23 5.93 6.82 3.81
N GLN A 24 6.51 6.31 2.73
CA GLN A 24 5.76 6.02 1.51
C GLN A 24 4.76 4.90 1.72
N THR A 25 5.14 3.83 2.42
CA THR A 25 4.23 2.72 2.74
C THR A 25 3.09 3.17 3.63
N THR A 26 3.39 4.00 4.63
CA THR A 26 2.37 4.57 5.51
C THR A 26 1.36 5.37 4.70
N GLN A 27 1.82 6.24 3.80
CA GLN A 27 0.91 7.05 2.97
C GLN A 27 0.06 6.18 2.06
N VAL A 28 0.64 5.14 1.46
CA VAL A 28 -0.12 4.20 0.63
C VAL A 28 -1.29 3.60 1.43
N PHE A 29 -1.02 3.12 2.64
CA PHE A 29 -2.07 2.52 3.46
C PHE A 29 -3.09 3.54 3.96
N GLU A 30 -2.69 4.76 4.27
CA GLU A 30 -3.65 5.80 4.63
C GLU A 30 -4.56 6.10 3.44
N ASN A 31 -4.03 6.13 2.24
CA ASN A 31 -4.84 6.30 1.02
C ASN A 31 -5.79 5.11 0.81
N ILE A 32 -5.30 3.88 1.01
CA ILE A 32 -6.13 2.67 0.92
C ILE A 32 -7.28 2.74 1.92
N LYS A 33 -7.00 3.10 3.16
CA LYS A 33 -8.03 3.24 4.20
C LYS A 33 -9.08 4.26 3.81
N ASN A 34 -8.66 5.39 3.26
CA ASN A 34 -9.60 6.43 2.84
C ASN A 34 -10.50 5.97 1.70
N VAL A 35 -9.93 5.27 0.72
CA VAL A 35 -10.72 4.70 -0.39
C VAL A 35 -11.71 3.66 0.13
N LEU A 36 -11.24 2.77 1.01
CA LEU A 36 -12.12 1.75 1.59
C LEU A 36 -13.24 2.36 2.43
N ALA A 37 -12.94 3.41 3.21
CA ALA A 37 -13.94 4.09 4.02
C ALA A 37 -15.06 4.68 3.16
N GLU A 38 -14.74 5.22 1.99
CA GLU A 38 -15.74 5.73 1.03
C GLU A 38 -16.71 4.63 0.59
N ALA A 39 -16.23 3.39 0.55
CA ALA A 39 -17.06 2.24 0.19
C ALA A 39 -17.70 1.54 1.41
N GLY A 40 -17.50 2.07 2.61
CA GLY A 40 -17.97 1.45 3.85
C GLY A 40 -17.17 0.22 4.25
N LEU A 41 -15.92 0.13 3.83
CA LEU A 41 -15.04 -1.01 4.08
C LEU A 41 -13.85 -0.62 4.95
N THR A 42 -13.14 -1.63 5.44
CA THR A 42 -11.90 -1.46 6.19
C THR A 42 -10.82 -2.37 5.63
N THR A 43 -9.61 -2.32 6.18
CA THR A 43 -8.53 -3.22 5.78
C THR A 43 -8.88 -4.70 6.01
N ALA A 44 -9.80 -5.00 6.91
CA ALA A 44 -10.29 -6.37 7.12
C ALA A 44 -10.98 -6.95 5.88
N ASN A 45 -11.42 -6.10 4.96
CA ASN A 45 -12.07 -6.51 3.71
C ASN A 45 -11.06 -6.80 2.58
N ILE A 46 -9.77 -6.52 2.79
CA ILE A 46 -8.75 -6.77 1.78
C ILE A 46 -8.45 -8.27 1.73
N VAL A 47 -8.57 -8.85 0.55
CA VAL A 47 -8.33 -10.29 0.36
C VAL A 47 -7.01 -10.58 -0.36
N LYS A 48 -6.48 -9.61 -1.08
CA LYS A 48 -5.24 -9.79 -1.85
C LYS A 48 -4.51 -8.46 -1.95
N THR A 49 -3.19 -8.50 -1.77
CA THR A 49 -2.31 -7.36 -2.06
C THR A 49 -1.19 -7.80 -2.99
N THR A 50 -0.71 -6.86 -3.79
CA THR A 50 0.54 -7.00 -4.54
C THR A 50 1.41 -5.82 -4.20
N VAL A 51 2.62 -6.09 -3.72
CA VAL A 51 3.56 -5.06 -3.32
C VAL A 51 4.67 -5.00 -4.37
N PHE A 52 4.87 -3.81 -4.94
CA PHE A 52 5.94 -3.54 -5.89
C PHE A 52 6.98 -2.67 -5.19
N LEU A 53 8.22 -3.14 -5.15
CA LEU A 53 9.33 -2.44 -4.49
C LEU A 53 10.37 -2.03 -5.53
N ALA A 54 10.99 -0.88 -5.31
CA ALA A 54 12.11 -0.46 -6.14
C ALA A 54 13.33 -1.37 -5.94
N ASP A 55 13.46 -1.98 -4.75
CA ASP A 55 14.54 -2.91 -4.42
C ASP A 55 14.08 -3.81 -3.28
N MET A 56 14.42 -5.09 -3.32
CA MET A 56 14.02 -6.03 -2.26
C MET A 56 14.70 -5.77 -0.93
N SER A 57 15.79 -5.00 -0.90
CA SER A 57 16.37 -4.57 0.37
C SER A 57 15.44 -3.71 1.21
N LEU A 58 14.39 -3.15 0.59
CA LEU A 58 13.38 -2.33 1.27
C LEU A 58 12.28 -3.18 1.92
N PHE A 59 12.27 -4.48 1.69
CA PHE A 59 11.17 -5.34 2.11
C PHE A 59 10.93 -5.29 3.62
N ALA A 60 11.98 -5.41 4.42
CA ALA A 60 11.83 -5.48 5.87
C ALA A 60 11.19 -4.23 6.46
N GLU A 61 11.60 -3.04 6.00
CA GLU A 61 11.01 -1.79 6.45
C GLU A 61 9.57 -1.63 5.97
N MET A 62 9.31 -1.97 4.72
CA MET A 62 7.95 -1.97 4.18
C MET A 62 7.06 -2.91 4.99
N ASN A 63 7.54 -4.12 5.26
CA ASN A 63 6.75 -5.13 5.95
C ASN A 63 6.44 -4.75 7.40
N ALA A 64 7.33 -4.03 8.07
CA ALA A 64 7.09 -3.53 9.42
C ALA A 64 5.90 -2.58 9.45
N VAL A 65 5.75 -1.74 8.43
CA VAL A 65 4.58 -0.85 8.30
C VAL A 65 3.35 -1.66 7.89
N TYR A 66 3.51 -2.52 6.89
CA TYR A 66 2.44 -3.37 6.37
C TYR A 66 1.71 -4.11 7.50
N ALA A 67 2.48 -4.72 8.40
CA ALA A 67 1.91 -5.53 9.48
C ALA A 67 1.02 -4.73 10.43
N LYS A 68 1.23 -3.42 10.55
CA LYS A 68 0.44 -2.57 11.44
C LYS A 68 -0.99 -2.36 10.96
N TYR A 69 -1.24 -2.56 9.68
CA TYR A 69 -2.55 -2.29 9.10
C TYR A 69 -3.47 -3.50 9.07
N PHE A 70 -2.99 -4.66 9.47
CA PHE A 70 -3.80 -5.87 9.51
C PHE A 70 -3.80 -6.45 10.91
N GLU A 71 -5.00 -6.77 11.42
CA GLU A 71 -5.19 -7.44 12.69
C GLU A 71 -5.71 -8.84 12.41
N GLY A 72 -5.13 -9.85 13.07
CA GLY A 72 -5.55 -11.23 12.86
C GLY A 72 -5.02 -11.80 11.55
N ASP A 73 -5.92 -12.08 10.61
CA ASP A 73 -5.55 -12.73 9.37
C ASP A 73 -5.01 -11.71 8.35
N PHE A 74 -3.90 -12.07 7.72
CA PHE A 74 -3.33 -11.27 6.63
C PHE A 74 -3.95 -11.69 5.30
N PRO A 75 -4.15 -10.76 4.36
CA PRO A 75 -4.57 -11.11 3.02
C PRO A 75 -3.47 -11.88 2.27
N ALA A 76 -3.85 -12.58 1.21
CA ALA A 76 -2.88 -13.15 0.30
C ALA A 76 -1.99 -12.03 -0.26
N ARG A 77 -0.70 -12.30 -0.43
CA ARG A 77 0.24 -11.26 -0.85
C ARG A 77 1.29 -11.81 -1.81
N SER A 78 1.59 -11.00 -2.84
CA SER A 78 2.80 -11.14 -3.63
C SER A 78 3.64 -9.89 -3.42
N ALA A 79 4.94 -10.06 -3.23
CA ALA A 79 5.87 -8.94 -3.08
C ALA A 79 7.05 -9.17 -4.02
N VAL A 80 7.28 -8.20 -4.90
CA VAL A 80 8.32 -8.31 -5.94
C VAL A 80 9.07 -6.99 -6.05
N ALA A 81 10.35 -7.08 -6.42
CA ALA A 81 11.09 -5.91 -6.85
C ALA A 81 10.90 -5.74 -8.35
N VAL A 82 10.76 -4.50 -8.79
CA VAL A 82 10.62 -4.17 -10.20
C VAL A 82 11.80 -3.32 -10.63
N LYS A 83 11.99 -3.18 -11.94
CA LYS A 83 13.11 -2.42 -12.48
C LYS A 83 13.04 -0.94 -12.07
N ALA A 84 11.85 -0.37 -12.09
CA ALA A 84 11.62 1.02 -11.69
C ALA A 84 10.14 1.21 -11.43
N LEU A 85 9.84 2.20 -10.60
CA LEU A 85 8.48 2.66 -10.34
C LEU A 85 8.33 4.09 -10.83
N PRO A 86 7.11 4.51 -11.20
CA PRO A 86 6.88 5.87 -11.67
C PRO A 86 7.35 6.91 -10.66
N LYS A 87 7.97 7.99 -11.18
CA LYS A 87 8.42 9.14 -10.39
C LYS A 87 9.34 8.79 -9.22
N GLY A 88 10.14 7.74 -9.39
CA GLY A 88 11.11 7.34 -8.36
C GLY A 88 10.47 6.81 -7.08
N ALA A 89 9.24 6.31 -7.14
CA ALA A 89 8.61 5.69 -5.97
C ALA A 89 9.44 4.50 -5.49
N LEU A 90 9.47 4.31 -4.18
CA LEU A 90 10.14 3.15 -3.57
C LEU A 90 9.19 1.97 -3.39
N VAL A 91 7.90 2.24 -3.31
CA VAL A 91 6.87 1.22 -3.10
C VAL A 91 5.57 1.61 -3.76
N GLU A 92 4.87 0.62 -4.31
CA GLU A 92 3.48 0.73 -4.73
C GLU A 92 2.76 -0.52 -4.25
N ILE A 93 1.52 -0.38 -3.81
CA ILE A 93 0.72 -1.50 -3.33
C ILE A 93 -0.63 -1.49 -4.03
N GLU A 94 -0.94 -2.61 -4.65
CA GLU A 94 -2.25 -2.86 -5.24
C GLU A 94 -3.05 -3.73 -4.29
N SER A 95 -4.29 -3.34 -4.00
CA SER A 95 -5.14 -4.07 -3.07
C SER A 95 -6.47 -4.41 -3.71
N ILE A 96 -6.98 -5.59 -3.42
CA ILE A 96 -8.32 -6.02 -3.81
C ILE A 96 -9.09 -6.25 -2.52
N ALA A 97 -10.19 -5.52 -2.38
CA ALA A 97 -11.07 -5.64 -1.23
C ALA A 97 -12.46 -6.07 -1.70
N VAL A 98 -13.12 -6.87 -0.90
CA VAL A 98 -14.48 -7.34 -1.19
C VAL A 98 -15.35 -7.18 0.05
N ARG A 99 -16.64 -7.02 -0.18
CA ARG A 99 -17.64 -6.92 0.88
C ARG A 99 -17.87 -8.26 1.57
#